data_b14593ef03a0ee9d10ee142aa4d26cb0
#
_entry.id   b14593ef03a0ee9d10ee142aa4d26cb0
#
_cell.length_a   1.000
_cell.length_b   1.000
_cell.length_c   1.000
_cell.angle_alpha   90.00
_cell.angle_beta   90.00
_cell.angle_gamma   90.00
#
_symmetry.space_group_name_H-M   'P 1'
#
loop_
_entity.id
_entity.type
_entity.pdbx_description
1 polymer ?
#
loop_
_entity_poly.entity_id
_entity_poly.type
_entity_poly.pdbx_seq_one_letter_code
_entity_poly.pdbx_strand_id
1 'polypeptide(L)'
;MKNALRWFVRTLLLAILLVAAGTLIPRPLWPSAVAASSSAGTRHILVLSNPIHTDIAIPVDDALRARFAFLAEAGVPIGNPGVAYLIIGWGGRSFYLETPHWADLKPLPVMRALTIDSAVMHVDVAGPLPSDDPAIARLTVDEQGFQRMLAFVQASFALEEGHPVPILGKGYSRYDAFFEANGSF
;
A
#
# COMPACT_ATOMS: atom_id res chain seq x y z
N MET A 1 -40.96 -22.39 9.38
CA MET A 1 -39.67 -22.70 8.71
C MET A 1 -39.52 -22.06 7.35
N LYS A 2 -40.45 -22.16 6.39
CA LYS A 2 -40.29 -21.56 5.02
C LYS A 2 -40.11 -20.04 5.02
N ASN A 3 -40.75 -19.30 5.91
CA ASN A 3 -40.61 -17.84 5.99
C ASN A 3 -39.27 -17.44 6.60
N ALA A 4 -38.76 -18.13 7.61
CA ALA A 4 -37.43 -17.84 8.18
C ALA A 4 -36.30 -18.07 7.13
N LEU A 5 -36.38 -19.15 6.34
CA LEU A 5 -35.43 -19.41 5.26
C LEU A 5 -35.48 -18.32 4.17
N ARG A 6 -36.70 -17.85 3.81
CA ARG A 6 -36.84 -16.76 2.84
C ARG A 6 -36.23 -15.46 3.33
N TRP A 7 -36.43 -15.13 4.61
CA TRP A 7 -35.80 -13.93 5.20
C TRP A 7 -34.29 -14.07 5.27
N PHE A 8 -33.78 -15.23 5.66
CA PHE A 8 -32.34 -15.48 5.68
C PHE A 8 -31.71 -15.32 4.30
N VAL A 9 -32.30 -15.90 3.25
CA VAL A 9 -31.81 -15.77 1.87
C VAL A 9 -31.85 -14.33 1.41
N ARG A 10 -32.90 -13.57 1.73
CA ARG A 10 -33.00 -12.14 1.36
C ARG A 10 -31.93 -11.29 2.04
N THR A 11 -31.69 -11.50 3.33
CA THR A 11 -30.64 -10.77 4.04
C THR A 11 -29.24 -11.13 3.54
N LEU A 12 -29.00 -12.39 3.22
CA LEU A 12 -27.73 -12.82 2.62
C LEU A 12 -27.50 -12.17 1.24
N LEU A 13 -28.51 -12.20 0.38
CA LEU A 13 -28.44 -11.55 -0.94
C LEU A 13 -28.24 -10.05 -0.84
N LEU A 14 -28.88 -9.38 0.10
CA LEU A 14 -28.69 -7.95 0.35
C LEU A 14 -27.27 -7.67 0.84
N ALA A 15 -26.72 -8.47 1.73
CA ALA A 15 -25.35 -8.34 2.20
C ALA A 15 -24.33 -8.52 1.05
N ILE A 16 -24.52 -9.53 0.21
CA ILE A 16 -23.68 -9.75 -0.97
C ILE A 16 -23.76 -8.55 -1.93
N LEU A 17 -24.98 -8.03 -2.17
CA LEU A 17 -25.18 -6.87 -3.03
C LEU A 17 -24.48 -5.62 -2.48
N LEU A 18 -24.56 -5.38 -1.17
CA LEU A 18 -23.90 -4.24 -0.52
C LEU A 18 -22.36 -4.35 -0.60
N VAL A 19 -21.82 -5.54 -0.38
CA VAL A 19 -20.38 -5.79 -0.55
C VAL A 19 -19.97 -5.57 -2.00
N ALA A 20 -20.69 -6.13 -2.96
CA ALA A 20 -20.42 -5.95 -4.39
C ALA A 20 -20.50 -4.46 -4.79
N ALA A 21 -21.53 -3.74 -4.33
CA ALA A 21 -21.63 -2.30 -4.57
C ALA A 21 -20.45 -1.53 -3.94
N GLY A 22 -20.05 -1.89 -2.72
CA GLY A 22 -18.93 -1.26 -2.03
C GLY A 22 -17.57 -1.50 -2.72
N THR A 23 -17.40 -2.64 -3.40
CA THR A 23 -16.15 -2.97 -4.10
C THR A 23 -16.12 -2.51 -5.56
N LEU A 24 -17.27 -2.47 -6.24
CA LEU A 24 -17.35 -2.13 -7.67
C LEU A 24 -17.54 -0.63 -7.94
N ILE A 25 -18.00 0.14 -6.95
CA ILE A 25 -18.19 1.59 -7.11
C ILE A 25 -16.88 2.30 -6.76
N PRO A 26 -16.21 2.97 -7.74
CA PRO A 26 -15.00 3.73 -7.48
C PRO A 26 -15.21 4.81 -6.41
N ARG A 27 -14.27 4.98 -5.52
CA ARG A 27 -14.28 6.04 -4.50
C ARG A 27 -13.11 7.00 -4.75
N PRO A 28 -13.30 8.31 -4.56
CA PRO A 28 -14.52 8.99 -4.11
C PRO A 28 -15.54 9.14 -5.26
N LEU A 29 -16.80 8.99 -4.95
CA LEU A 29 -17.91 9.29 -5.89
C LEU A 29 -17.95 10.78 -6.27
N TRP A 30 -17.34 11.62 -5.43
CA TRP A 30 -17.17 13.05 -5.63
C TRP A 30 -15.67 13.35 -5.67
N PRO A 31 -15.13 13.74 -6.83
CA PRO A 31 -13.79 14.28 -6.84
C PRO A 31 -13.83 15.56 -6.00
N SER A 32 -13.14 15.55 -4.86
CA SER A 32 -12.81 16.83 -4.24
C SER A 32 -12.02 17.60 -5.28
N ALA A 33 -12.61 18.68 -5.80
CA ALA A 33 -11.86 19.64 -6.56
C ALA A 33 -10.83 20.25 -5.60
N VAL A 34 -9.72 19.56 -5.42
CA VAL A 34 -8.52 20.19 -4.90
C VAL A 34 -8.18 21.20 -5.98
N ALA A 35 -8.50 22.46 -5.69
CA ALA A 35 -8.07 23.56 -6.54
C ALA A 35 -6.60 23.31 -6.84
N ALA A 36 -6.27 23.18 -8.11
CA ALA A 36 -4.89 23.10 -8.55
C ALA A 36 -4.23 24.39 -8.07
N SER A 37 -3.59 24.32 -6.92
CA SER A 37 -2.75 25.40 -6.45
C SER A 37 -1.63 25.48 -7.47
N SER A 38 -1.63 26.55 -8.25
CA SER A 38 -0.59 26.95 -9.17
C SER A 38 0.67 27.31 -8.38
N SER A 39 1.34 26.32 -7.82
CA SER A 39 2.61 26.53 -7.11
C SER A 39 3.66 25.56 -7.67
N ALA A 40 4.70 26.21 -8.10
CA ALA A 40 6.03 25.75 -8.44
C ALA A 40 6.36 24.27 -8.13
N GLY A 41 6.45 23.47 -9.18
CA GLY A 41 7.00 22.13 -9.14
C GLY A 41 5.94 21.02 -9.18
N THR A 42 6.12 20.13 -10.14
CA THR A 42 5.40 18.86 -10.20
C THR A 42 6.36 17.72 -9.93
N ARG A 43 5.90 16.72 -9.20
CA ARG A 43 6.61 15.46 -8.97
C ARG A 43 5.93 14.33 -9.72
N HIS A 44 6.71 13.40 -10.22
CA HIS A 44 6.19 12.16 -10.78
C HIS A 44 6.38 11.03 -9.79
N ILE A 45 5.31 10.29 -9.53
CA ILE A 45 5.35 9.03 -8.80
C ILE A 45 4.82 7.94 -9.72
N LEU A 46 5.18 6.69 -9.43
CA LEU A 46 4.66 5.55 -10.17
C LEU A 46 3.71 4.75 -9.27
N VAL A 47 2.67 4.18 -9.88
CA VAL A 47 1.80 3.20 -9.26
C VAL A 47 2.10 1.87 -9.94
N LEU A 48 2.58 0.93 -9.16
CA LEU A 48 2.89 -0.42 -9.59
C LEU A 48 1.71 -1.31 -9.23
N SER A 49 1.16 -2.03 -10.19
CA SER A 49 -0.03 -2.88 -9.97
C SER A 49 0.22 -4.30 -10.42
N ASN A 50 -0.21 -5.24 -9.60
CA ASN A 50 -0.34 -6.64 -9.97
C ASN A 50 -1.76 -7.13 -9.63
N PRO A 51 -2.16 -8.37 -9.94
CA PRO A 51 -3.54 -8.84 -9.72
C PRO A 51 -4.05 -8.79 -8.28
N ILE A 52 -3.18 -8.69 -7.28
CA ILE A 52 -3.56 -8.78 -5.87
C ILE A 52 -3.14 -7.55 -5.05
N HIS A 53 -2.38 -6.62 -5.65
CA HIS A 53 -1.63 -5.65 -4.87
C HIS A 53 -1.29 -4.41 -5.69
N THR A 54 -1.18 -3.28 -5.03
CA THR A 54 -0.78 -2.02 -5.64
C THR A 54 0.19 -1.29 -4.69
N ASP A 55 1.35 -0.91 -5.23
CA ASP A 55 2.37 -0.13 -4.53
C ASP A 55 2.54 1.25 -5.15
N ILE A 56 3.09 2.17 -4.38
CA ILE A 56 3.62 3.43 -4.91
C ILE A 56 5.14 3.35 -5.00
N ALA A 57 5.70 3.79 -6.12
CA ALA A 57 7.14 3.94 -6.29
C ALA A 57 7.49 5.42 -6.38
N ILE A 58 8.28 5.87 -5.43
CA ILE A 58 8.64 7.26 -5.20
C ILE A 58 10.08 7.47 -5.68
N PRO A 59 10.34 8.38 -6.63
CA PRO A 59 11.71 8.67 -7.06
C PRO A 59 12.59 9.10 -5.89
N VAL A 60 13.76 8.49 -5.79
CA VAL A 60 14.69 8.71 -4.69
C VAL A 60 15.64 9.85 -5.02
N ASP A 61 15.56 10.92 -4.25
CA ASP A 61 16.54 12.01 -4.18
C ASP A 61 17.21 12.02 -2.78
N ASP A 62 18.17 12.91 -2.57
CA ASP A 62 18.92 12.98 -1.31
C ASP A 62 18.03 13.33 -0.12
N ALA A 63 17.00 14.14 -0.32
CA ALA A 63 16.04 14.49 0.71
C ALA A 63 15.20 13.28 1.13
N LEU A 64 14.78 12.45 0.15
CA LEU A 64 14.05 11.21 0.43
C LEU A 64 14.96 10.19 1.11
N ARG A 65 16.22 10.05 0.68
CA ARG A 65 17.21 9.18 1.35
C ARG A 65 17.37 9.54 2.82
N ALA A 66 17.56 10.81 3.11
CA ALA A 66 17.69 11.30 4.49
C ALA A 66 16.41 11.04 5.30
N ARG A 67 15.25 11.29 4.70
CA ARG A 67 13.94 11.14 5.35
C ARG A 67 13.60 9.68 5.71
N PHE A 68 14.07 8.73 4.91
CA PHE A 68 13.84 7.29 5.08
C PHE A 68 15.13 6.53 5.45
N ALA A 69 16.11 7.19 6.03
CA ALA A 69 17.40 6.59 6.38
C ALA A 69 17.27 5.40 7.35
N PHE A 70 16.24 5.39 8.22
CA PHE A 70 15.95 4.29 9.15
C PHE A 70 15.72 2.94 8.44
N LEU A 71 15.35 2.93 7.16
CA LEU A 71 15.16 1.71 6.38
C LEU A 71 16.44 0.88 6.25
N ALA A 72 17.61 1.53 6.30
CA ALA A 72 18.90 0.83 6.24
C ALA A 72 19.11 -0.11 7.44
N GLU A 73 18.57 0.23 8.61
CA GLU A 73 18.64 -0.60 9.82
C GLU A 73 17.83 -1.90 9.67
N ALA A 74 16.78 -1.86 8.86
CA ALA A 74 15.99 -3.05 8.50
C ALA A 74 16.54 -3.83 7.29
N GLY A 75 17.71 -3.43 6.76
CA GLY A 75 18.37 -4.10 5.64
C GLY A 75 17.96 -3.59 4.26
N VAL A 76 17.08 -2.60 4.15
CA VAL A 76 16.68 -1.99 2.87
C VAL A 76 17.79 -1.04 2.41
N PRO A 77 18.44 -1.28 1.24
CA PRO A 77 19.62 -0.54 0.83
C PRO A 77 19.30 0.83 0.21
N ILE A 78 18.51 1.66 0.91
CA ILE A 78 18.07 2.99 0.41
C ILE A 78 19.25 3.93 0.10
N GLY A 79 20.40 3.74 0.75
CA GLY A 79 21.61 4.51 0.51
C GLY A 79 22.39 4.10 -0.73
N ASN A 80 22.04 3.00 -1.41
CA ASN A 80 22.76 2.54 -2.59
C ASN A 80 22.52 3.51 -3.77
N PRO A 81 23.58 3.99 -4.47
CA PRO A 81 23.45 4.89 -5.61
C PRO A 81 22.63 4.34 -6.78
N GLY A 82 22.56 3.01 -6.91
CA GLY A 82 21.75 2.36 -7.94
C GLY A 82 20.26 2.35 -7.68
N VAL A 83 19.81 2.75 -6.46
CA VAL A 83 18.40 2.87 -6.12
C VAL A 83 17.81 4.13 -6.72
N ALA A 84 16.85 3.96 -7.63
CA ALA A 84 16.11 5.03 -8.28
C ALA A 84 14.72 5.25 -7.67
N TYR A 85 14.13 4.21 -7.08
CA TYR A 85 12.78 4.26 -6.50
C TYR A 85 12.73 3.59 -5.13
N LEU A 86 12.01 4.23 -4.22
CA LEU A 86 11.51 3.65 -2.98
C LEU A 86 10.08 3.15 -3.24
N ILE A 87 9.84 1.87 -3.01
CA ILE A 87 8.54 1.24 -3.23
C ILE A 87 7.87 1.05 -1.88
N ILE A 88 6.63 1.50 -1.78
CA ILE A 88 5.83 1.43 -0.55
C ILE A 88 4.49 0.78 -0.86
N GLY A 89 4.21 -0.31 -0.15
CA GLY A 89 2.90 -0.96 -0.08
C GLY A 89 2.31 -0.88 1.32
N TRP A 90 1.00 -0.91 1.43
CA TRP A 90 0.27 -0.96 2.68
C TRP A 90 -0.92 -1.92 2.55
N GLY A 91 -1.11 -2.81 3.52
CA GLY A 91 -2.19 -3.79 3.44
C GLY A 91 -2.30 -4.71 4.64
N GLY A 92 -3.25 -5.65 4.57
CA GLY A 92 -3.52 -6.62 5.63
C GLY A 92 -2.33 -7.52 5.94
N ARG A 93 -1.97 -7.62 7.21
CA ARG A 93 -0.83 -8.38 7.71
C ARG A 93 -0.87 -9.84 7.29
N SER A 94 -2.00 -10.51 7.55
CA SER A 94 -2.14 -11.94 7.24
C SER A 94 -2.01 -12.18 5.74
N PHE A 95 -2.56 -11.31 4.91
CA PHE A 95 -2.48 -11.43 3.47
C PHE A 95 -1.03 -11.27 2.99
N TYR A 96 -0.36 -10.18 3.35
CA TYR A 96 1.01 -9.90 2.94
C TYR A 96 2.01 -10.95 3.42
N LEU A 97 1.93 -11.35 4.69
CA LEU A 97 2.94 -12.25 5.26
C LEU A 97 2.70 -13.73 4.96
N GLU A 98 1.49 -14.12 4.54
CA GLU A 98 1.12 -15.51 4.29
C GLU A 98 0.81 -15.81 2.80
N THR A 99 0.76 -14.77 1.93
CA THR A 99 0.40 -14.91 0.50
C THR A 99 1.41 -14.18 -0.39
N PRO A 100 2.70 -14.62 -0.42
CA PRO A 100 3.73 -13.96 -1.21
C PRO A 100 3.46 -14.03 -2.72
N HIS A 101 2.74 -15.07 -3.18
CA HIS A 101 2.37 -15.24 -4.57
C HIS A 101 0.89 -15.58 -4.71
N TRP A 102 0.31 -15.26 -5.87
CA TRP A 102 -1.10 -15.59 -6.16
C TRP A 102 -1.43 -17.08 -5.97
N ALA A 103 -0.48 -17.96 -6.28
CA ALA A 103 -0.64 -19.42 -6.11
C ALA A 103 -0.71 -19.85 -4.63
N ASP A 104 -0.26 -19.01 -3.70
CA ASP A 104 -0.26 -19.28 -2.25
C ASP A 104 -1.52 -18.77 -1.56
N LEU A 105 -2.52 -18.31 -2.33
CA LEU A 105 -3.77 -17.76 -1.81
C LEU A 105 -4.50 -18.78 -0.94
N LYS A 106 -4.66 -18.44 0.34
CA LYS A 106 -5.39 -19.26 1.31
C LYS A 106 -6.66 -18.55 1.74
N PRO A 107 -7.78 -19.30 1.93
CA PRO A 107 -9.05 -18.66 2.32
C PRO A 107 -8.98 -17.90 3.65
N LEU A 108 -8.25 -18.40 4.64
CA LEU A 108 -8.21 -17.80 5.97
C LEU A 108 -7.49 -16.44 6.01
N PRO A 109 -6.28 -16.24 5.43
CA PRO A 109 -5.67 -14.93 5.29
C PRO A 109 -6.56 -13.92 4.55
N VAL A 110 -7.21 -14.36 3.46
CA VAL A 110 -8.16 -13.52 2.72
C VAL A 110 -9.34 -13.09 3.60
N MET A 111 -9.94 -14.02 4.34
CA MET A 111 -11.04 -13.69 5.25
C MET A 111 -10.61 -12.75 6.37
N ARG A 112 -9.43 -12.93 6.94
CA ARG A 112 -8.88 -12.01 7.95
C ARG A 112 -8.68 -10.62 7.38
N ALA A 113 -8.02 -10.51 6.22
CA ALA A 113 -7.81 -9.25 5.53
C ALA A 113 -9.12 -8.51 5.19
N LEU A 114 -10.23 -9.22 5.01
CA LEU A 114 -11.55 -8.65 4.73
C LEU A 114 -12.36 -8.34 6.01
N THR A 115 -11.89 -8.70 7.20
CA THR A 115 -12.67 -8.58 8.43
C THR A 115 -11.92 -7.84 9.54
N ILE A 116 -10.97 -8.51 10.19
CA ILE A 116 -10.21 -7.97 11.32
C ILE A 116 -8.75 -8.42 11.11
N ASP A 117 -7.97 -7.57 10.49
CA ASP A 117 -6.53 -7.78 10.33
C ASP A 117 -5.78 -6.52 10.76
N SER A 118 -4.58 -6.70 11.31
CA SER A 118 -3.65 -5.58 11.49
C SER A 118 -3.05 -5.21 10.12
N ALA A 119 -2.60 -3.98 9.98
CA ALA A 119 -1.93 -3.53 8.78
C ALA A 119 -0.42 -3.71 8.89
N VAL A 120 0.24 -3.86 7.75
CA VAL A 120 1.70 -3.80 7.60
C VAL A 120 2.09 -2.86 6.46
N MET A 121 3.27 -2.27 6.59
CA MET A 121 3.94 -1.58 5.50
C MET A 121 4.94 -2.53 4.85
N HIS A 122 4.85 -2.69 3.54
CA HIS A 122 5.88 -3.34 2.74
C HIS A 122 6.77 -2.27 2.12
N VAL A 123 8.07 -2.41 2.24
CA VAL A 123 9.05 -1.46 1.72
C VAL A 123 10.08 -2.20 0.90
N ASP A 124 10.28 -1.77 -0.33
CA ASP A 124 11.30 -2.30 -1.24
C ASP A 124 12.00 -1.15 -1.97
N VAL A 125 13.06 -1.45 -2.68
CA VAL A 125 13.79 -0.49 -3.50
C VAL A 125 14.03 -1.05 -4.89
N ALA A 126 14.00 -0.18 -5.89
CA ALA A 126 14.28 -0.55 -7.28
C ALA A 126 15.27 0.41 -7.94
N GLY A 127 16.00 -0.11 -8.91
CA GLY A 127 16.69 0.70 -9.92
C GLY A 127 15.69 1.37 -10.88
N PRO A 128 16.15 1.86 -12.05
CA PRO A 128 15.26 2.41 -13.07
C PRO A 128 14.18 1.41 -13.48
N LEU A 129 12.94 1.86 -13.49
CA LEU A 129 11.78 1.06 -13.91
C LEU A 129 11.44 1.34 -15.38
N PRO A 130 10.96 0.34 -16.13
CA PRO A 130 10.60 0.53 -17.53
C PRO A 130 9.40 1.49 -17.67
N SER A 131 9.43 2.31 -18.73
CA SER A 131 8.37 3.32 -18.97
C SER A 131 7.16 2.77 -19.73
N ASP A 132 7.30 1.60 -20.32
CA ASP A 132 6.34 0.94 -21.23
C ASP A 132 5.65 -0.29 -20.62
N ASP A 133 5.89 -0.57 -19.35
CA ASP A 133 5.22 -1.66 -18.62
C ASP A 133 3.76 -1.27 -18.32
N PRO A 134 2.78 -2.06 -18.81
CA PRO A 134 1.36 -1.79 -18.56
C PRO A 134 0.96 -1.92 -17.08
N ALA A 135 1.78 -2.56 -16.25
CA ALA A 135 1.60 -2.64 -14.80
C ALA A 135 2.04 -1.37 -14.06
N ILE A 136 2.63 -0.40 -14.77
CA ILE A 136 3.18 0.83 -14.20
C ILE A 136 2.41 2.05 -14.73
N ALA A 137 1.67 2.71 -13.85
CA ALA A 137 1.02 3.97 -14.15
C ALA A 137 1.82 5.15 -13.58
N ARG A 138 2.04 6.20 -14.38
CA ARG A 138 2.69 7.44 -13.94
C ARG A 138 1.65 8.45 -13.49
N LEU A 139 1.81 8.97 -12.28
CA LEU A 139 1.00 10.06 -11.74
C LEU A 139 1.86 11.30 -11.57
N THR A 140 1.25 12.46 -11.89
CA THR A 140 1.85 13.77 -11.63
C THR A 140 1.10 14.41 -10.47
N VAL A 141 1.83 14.83 -9.45
CA VAL A 141 1.31 15.48 -8.25
C VAL A 141 2.03 16.83 -8.06
N ASP A 142 1.36 17.80 -7.49
CA ASP A 142 2.02 19.05 -7.08
C ASP A 142 2.93 18.80 -5.84
N GLU A 143 3.84 19.72 -5.59
CA GLU A 143 4.79 19.60 -4.47
C GLU A 143 4.08 19.47 -3.13
N GLN A 144 2.98 20.18 -2.90
CA GLN A 144 2.21 20.10 -1.68
C GLN A 144 1.55 18.73 -1.51
N GLY A 145 0.98 18.18 -2.57
CA GLY A 145 0.41 16.83 -2.61
C GLY A 145 1.48 15.78 -2.35
N PHE A 146 2.65 15.95 -2.96
CA PHE A 146 3.79 15.08 -2.73
C PHE A 146 4.24 15.07 -1.26
N GLN A 147 4.38 16.23 -0.63
CA GLN A 147 4.75 16.33 0.78
C GLN A 147 3.68 15.75 1.71
N ARG A 148 2.38 15.96 1.42
CA ARG A 148 1.28 15.33 2.16
C ARG A 148 1.33 13.80 2.05
N MET A 149 1.59 13.28 0.84
CA MET A 149 1.76 11.85 0.63
C MET A 149 2.93 11.28 1.44
N LEU A 150 4.09 11.93 1.42
CA LEU A 150 5.24 11.50 2.23
C LEU A 150 4.95 11.54 3.73
N ALA A 151 4.26 12.57 4.21
CA ALA A 151 3.85 12.67 5.61
C ALA A 151 2.87 11.54 5.98
N PHE A 152 1.93 11.22 5.11
CA PHE A 152 1.00 10.10 5.31
C PHE A 152 1.75 8.76 5.36
N VAL A 153 2.66 8.51 4.42
CA VAL A 153 3.49 7.30 4.39
C VAL A 153 4.27 7.15 5.71
N GLN A 154 4.92 8.22 6.19
CA GLN A 154 5.65 8.17 7.46
C GLN A 154 4.74 7.92 8.67
N ALA A 155 3.58 8.56 8.71
CA ALA A 155 2.61 8.37 9.77
C ALA A 155 1.96 6.98 9.77
N SER A 156 2.06 6.25 8.65
CA SER A 156 1.53 4.88 8.54
C SER A 156 2.40 3.83 9.23
N PHE A 157 3.67 4.11 9.49
CA PHE A 157 4.51 3.20 10.28
C PHE A 157 4.11 3.24 11.76
N ALA A 158 3.93 2.06 12.36
CA ALA A 158 3.82 1.97 13.81
C ALA A 158 5.18 2.26 14.45
N LEU A 159 5.17 3.01 15.54
CA LEU A 159 6.38 3.42 16.23
C LEU A 159 6.43 2.79 17.62
N GLU A 160 7.62 2.30 18.00
CA GLU A 160 7.98 1.93 19.36
C GLU A 160 9.18 2.80 19.75
N GLU A 161 9.09 3.51 20.86
CA GLU A 161 10.10 4.47 21.31
C GLU A 161 10.52 5.51 20.24
N GLY A 162 9.59 5.86 19.33
CA GLY A 162 9.83 6.82 18.24
C GLY A 162 10.47 6.22 16.97
N HIS A 163 10.72 4.92 16.93
CA HIS A 163 11.31 4.21 15.80
C HIS A 163 10.29 3.29 15.11
N PRO A 164 10.24 3.22 13.76
CA PRO A 164 9.43 2.26 13.04
C PRO A 164 9.79 0.82 13.41
N VAL A 165 8.78 -0.03 13.63
CA VAL A 165 8.94 -1.40 14.12
C VAL A 165 9.07 -2.37 12.94
N PRO A 166 10.28 -2.92 12.66
CA PRO A 166 10.45 -3.90 11.59
C PRO A 166 9.93 -5.28 11.99
N ILE A 167 9.37 -6.01 11.02
CA ILE A 167 8.95 -7.40 11.16
C ILE A 167 10.10 -8.30 10.69
N LEU A 168 10.89 -8.78 11.62
CA LEU A 168 12.12 -9.53 11.32
C LEU A 168 11.83 -10.87 10.64
N GLY A 169 12.72 -11.27 9.73
CA GLY A 169 12.67 -12.57 9.03
C GLY A 169 11.52 -12.70 8.04
N LYS A 170 10.94 -11.59 7.63
CA LYS A 170 9.92 -11.51 6.60
C LYS A 170 10.39 -10.58 5.47
N GLY A 171 10.23 -11.05 4.24
CA GLY A 171 10.56 -10.32 3.01
C GLY A 171 10.28 -11.22 1.82
N TYR A 172 10.08 -10.64 0.65
CA TYR A 172 9.93 -11.36 -0.61
C TYR A 172 11.25 -11.44 -1.38
N SER A 173 12.17 -10.56 -1.05
CA SER A 173 13.51 -10.46 -1.62
C SER A 173 14.56 -10.29 -0.52
N ARG A 174 15.80 -10.03 -0.91
CA ARG A 174 16.87 -9.68 0.03
C ARG A 174 16.97 -8.17 0.31
N TYR A 175 16.14 -7.36 -0.33
CA TYR A 175 16.23 -5.90 -0.30
C TYR A 175 14.97 -5.23 0.21
N ASP A 176 13.92 -6.01 0.49
CA ASP A 176 12.67 -5.54 1.04
C ASP A 176 12.55 -5.82 2.54
N ALA A 177 11.68 -5.09 3.19
CA ALA A 177 11.35 -5.28 4.60
C ALA A 177 9.87 -5.02 4.85
N PHE A 178 9.35 -5.66 5.89
CA PHE A 178 8.03 -5.37 6.43
C PHE A 178 8.14 -4.62 7.74
N PHE A 179 7.20 -3.70 7.98
CA PHE A 179 7.08 -2.96 9.22
C PHE A 179 5.65 -3.06 9.75
N GLU A 180 5.48 -2.99 11.06
CA GLU A 180 4.17 -2.81 11.65
C GLU A 180 3.58 -1.47 11.20
N ALA A 181 2.29 -1.46 10.91
CA ALA A 181 1.60 -0.24 10.48
C ALA A 181 0.58 0.22 11.49
N ASN A 182 0.37 1.54 11.54
CA ASN A 182 -0.75 2.12 12.27
C ASN A 182 -2.07 1.82 11.54
N GLY A 183 -3.12 1.57 12.34
CA GLY A 183 -4.45 1.28 11.84
C GLY A 183 -4.72 -0.21 11.62
N SER A 184 -5.96 -0.50 11.30
CA SER A 184 -6.43 -1.82 10.84
C SER A 184 -6.76 -1.74 9.35
N PHE A 185 -6.62 -2.85 8.67
CA PHE A 185 -7.02 -2.98 7.28
C PHE A 185 -8.49 -3.37 7.19
#